data_130f75f44966169062fd71872bc1cc90
#
_entry.id   130f75f44966169062fd71872bc1cc90
#
_cell.length_a   1.000
_cell.length_b   1.000
_cell.length_c   1.000
_cell.angle_alpha   90.00
_cell.angle_beta   90.00
_cell.angle_gamma   90.00
#
_symmetry.space_group_name_H-M   'P 1'
#
loop_
_entity.id
_entity.type
_entity.pdbx_description
1 polymer ?
#
loop_
_entity_poly.entity_id
_entity_poly.type
_entity_poly.pdbx_seq_one_letter_code
_entity_poly.pdbx_strand_id
1 'polypeptide(L)'
;KEGGHPVPIAAGAAAAGEIVDMARDSREDDLVLCTFTGGASALTPALHPEIPLADMQRLTCMLLECGATIHEINTLRKHLSRFSGGSLVRAAFPATVLGLIVSDVVGDDLDVIASGPTVPDPSTFADCLRVVEHYGLRWKMPQSIWAHIEGGLQGRTPETPKADEPAFGRVRNVLVASVKQALEAAADEAARCGFVPRILTTAMSGEARRTAEQLVAEARRAQAGLRPGDAPLCLLAGGETTVTIRGSGKGGRNQEMALAATLELADDRGIDLICVGTDGTDGPTDAAGGYAFSGDLARLRAIGLHPKESPVSYTHL
;
A
#
# COMPACT_ATOMS: atom_id res chain seq x y z
N LYS A 1 3.41 15.86 13.06
CA LYS A 1 2.03 15.52 13.50
C LYS A 1 1.73 14.10 13.08
N GLU A 2 1.04 13.34 13.93
CA GLU A 2 0.65 11.96 13.66
C GLU A 2 -0.73 11.92 13.00
N GLY A 3 -0.90 10.99 12.05
CA GLY A 3 -2.17 10.74 11.35
C GLY A 3 -2.73 9.36 11.70
N GLY A 4 -3.99 9.08 11.31
CA GLY A 4 -4.65 7.78 11.49
C GLY A 4 -4.69 6.99 10.18
N HIS A 5 -4.44 5.67 10.27
CA HIS A 5 -4.54 4.74 9.16
C HIS A 5 -5.27 3.46 9.60
N PRO A 6 -6.16 2.88 8.80
CA PRO A 6 -6.63 3.31 7.47
C PRO A 6 -7.71 4.41 7.50
N VAL A 7 -8.23 4.77 8.68
CA VAL A 7 -9.28 5.78 8.82
C VAL A 7 -8.65 7.12 9.20
N PRO A 8 -8.93 8.20 8.47
CA PRO A 8 -8.38 9.53 8.75
C PRO A 8 -8.83 10.07 10.12
N ILE A 9 -7.93 10.84 10.77
CA ILE A 9 -8.22 11.51 12.06
C ILE A 9 -8.03 13.01 11.97
N ALA A 10 -8.57 13.76 12.96
CA ALA A 10 -8.56 15.23 12.97
C ALA A 10 -7.14 15.82 12.92
N ALA A 11 -6.15 15.20 13.59
CA ALA A 11 -4.76 15.65 13.56
C ALA A 11 -4.16 15.57 12.14
N GLY A 12 -4.46 14.51 11.39
CA GLY A 12 -4.06 14.36 9.98
C GLY A 12 -4.74 15.42 9.09
N ALA A 13 -6.05 15.68 9.31
CA ALA A 13 -6.76 16.70 8.55
C ALA A 13 -6.20 18.12 8.78
N ALA A 14 -5.86 18.46 10.02
CA ALA A 14 -5.23 19.73 10.35
C ALA A 14 -3.84 19.86 9.70
N ALA A 15 -3.02 18.81 9.79
CA ALA A 15 -1.69 18.77 9.14
C ALA A 15 -1.79 18.90 7.62
N ALA A 16 -2.74 18.20 6.99
CA ALA A 16 -2.97 18.28 5.55
C ALA A 16 -3.43 19.68 5.11
N GLY A 17 -4.26 20.36 5.91
CA GLY A 17 -4.61 21.76 5.69
C GLY A 17 -3.38 22.68 5.66
N GLU A 18 -2.49 22.55 6.66
CA GLU A 18 -1.24 23.33 6.72
C GLU A 18 -0.32 23.06 5.51
N ILE A 19 -0.23 21.83 5.04
CA ILE A 19 0.54 21.49 3.83
C ILE A 19 -0.04 22.21 2.60
N VAL A 20 -1.36 22.19 2.44
CA VAL A 20 -2.02 22.88 1.32
C VAL A 20 -1.84 24.39 1.40
N ASP A 21 -1.93 24.97 2.60
CA ASP A 21 -1.74 26.42 2.80
C ASP A 21 -0.28 26.81 2.53
N MET A 22 0.69 26.03 3.02
CA MET A 22 2.12 26.23 2.69
C MET A 22 2.38 26.15 1.17
N ALA A 23 1.75 25.21 0.47
CA ALA A 23 1.85 25.12 -0.98
C ALA A 23 1.28 26.36 -1.68
N ARG A 24 0.15 26.92 -1.21
CA ARG A 24 -0.46 28.15 -1.77
C ARG A 24 0.39 29.40 -1.57
N ASP A 25 1.17 29.43 -0.50
CA ASP A 25 2.05 30.57 -0.22
C ASP A 25 3.33 30.56 -1.07
N SER A 26 3.57 29.47 -1.82
CA SER A 26 4.76 29.31 -2.68
C SER A 26 4.72 30.21 -3.90
N ARG A 27 5.89 30.69 -4.32
CA ARG A 27 6.09 31.63 -5.42
C ARG A 27 6.80 30.96 -6.59
N GLU A 28 6.89 31.65 -7.71
CA GLU A 28 7.49 31.12 -8.93
C GLU A 28 8.94 30.64 -8.77
N ASP A 29 9.73 31.32 -7.94
CA ASP A 29 11.14 30.99 -7.66
C ASP A 29 11.31 29.91 -6.57
N ASP A 30 10.22 29.47 -5.96
CA ASP A 30 10.27 28.45 -4.90
C ASP A 30 10.30 27.03 -5.47
N LEU A 31 10.93 26.13 -4.71
CA LEU A 31 10.89 24.69 -4.90
C LEU A 31 10.09 24.04 -3.78
N VAL A 32 8.95 23.44 -4.14
CA VAL A 32 8.16 22.61 -3.22
C VAL A 32 8.66 21.18 -3.32
N LEU A 33 9.38 20.72 -2.30
CA LEU A 33 9.85 19.34 -2.19
C LEU A 33 8.83 18.51 -1.42
N CYS A 34 8.26 17.51 -2.09
CA CYS A 34 7.28 16.59 -1.52
C CYS A 34 7.87 15.20 -1.37
N THR A 35 7.72 14.56 -0.20
CA THR A 35 8.09 13.17 0.01
C THR A 35 6.85 12.34 0.31
N PHE A 36 6.63 11.26 -0.45
CA PHE A 36 5.47 10.39 -0.30
C PHE A 36 5.91 8.95 -0.05
N THR A 37 5.21 8.31 0.89
CA THR A 37 5.31 6.86 1.16
C THR A 37 3.91 6.28 1.29
N GLY A 38 3.78 4.97 1.49
CA GLY A 38 2.51 4.30 1.73
C GLY A 38 1.67 4.91 2.85
N GLY A 39 0.36 4.73 2.78
CA GLY A 39 -0.60 5.24 3.77
C GLY A 39 -0.97 6.72 3.66
N ALA A 40 -0.27 7.52 2.85
CA ALA A 40 -0.43 8.98 2.80
C ALA A 40 -1.87 9.44 2.52
N SER A 41 -2.64 8.71 1.72
CA SER A 41 -4.06 9.06 1.43
C SER A 41 -4.94 9.14 2.69
N ALA A 42 -4.72 8.27 3.67
CA ALA A 42 -5.44 8.31 4.94
C ALA A 42 -4.84 9.33 5.92
N LEU A 43 -3.52 9.52 5.86
CA LEU A 43 -2.79 10.42 6.76
C LEU A 43 -2.99 11.90 6.43
N THR A 44 -3.29 12.25 5.16
CA THR A 44 -3.42 13.64 4.68
C THR A 44 -4.80 13.96 4.08
N PRO A 45 -5.89 13.85 4.85
CA PRO A 45 -7.25 14.12 4.38
C PRO A 45 -7.53 15.64 4.36
N ALA A 46 -6.96 16.39 3.42
CA ALA A 46 -7.27 17.80 3.21
C ALA A 46 -8.59 17.95 2.43
N LEU A 47 -9.70 17.84 3.12
CA LEU A 47 -11.03 17.90 2.52
C LEU A 47 -11.42 19.33 2.10
N HIS A 48 -12.37 19.43 1.17
CA HIS A 48 -13.04 20.68 0.89
C HIS A 48 -13.79 21.17 2.15
N PRO A 49 -13.87 22.50 2.41
CA PRO A 49 -14.42 23.05 3.65
C PRO A 49 -15.83 22.61 3.99
N GLU A 50 -16.65 22.35 2.98
CA GLU A 50 -18.03 21.90 3.11
C GLU A 50 -18.18 20.42 3.47
N ILE A 51 -17.07 19.64 3.47
CA ILE A 51 -17.09 18.19 3.74
C ILE A 51 -16.51 17.91 5.14
N PRO A 52 -17.36 17.57 6.11
CA PRO A 52 -16.89 17.16 7.44
C PRO A 52 -16.03 15.91 7.40
N LEU A 53 -15.01 15.83 8.26
CA LEU A 53 -14.18 14.64 8.39
C LEU A 53 -14.98 13.38 8.71
N ALA A 54 -16.01 13.50 9.56
CA ALA A 54 -16.91 12.39 9.92
C ALA A 54 -17.65 11.82 8.69
N ASP A 55 -18.00 12.67 7.73
CA ASP A 55 -18.65 12.24 6.49
C ASP A 55 -17.68 11.47 5.58
N MET A 56 -16.43 11.93 5.51
CA MET A 56 -15.37 11.20 4.79
C MET A 56 -15.06 9.84 5.43
N GLN A 57 -15.00 9.78 6.76
CA GLN A 57 -14.85 8.52 7.51
C GLN A 57 -15.98 7.56 7.19
N ARG A 58 -17.22 8.03 7.23
CA ARG A 58 -18.42 7.24 6.89
C ARG A 58 -18.37 6.73 5.45
N LEU A 59 -18.04 7.59 4.48
CA LEU A 59 -17.89 7.17 3.09
C LEU A 59 -16.80 6.09 2.95
N THR A 60 -15.67 6.26 3.62
CA THR A 60 -14.57 5.27 3.59
C THR A 60 -15.04 3.90 4.08
N CYS A 61 -15.76 3.84 5.22
CA CYS A 61 -16.32 2.58 5.72
C CYS A 61 -17.30 1.96 4.72
N MET A 62 -18.21 2.76 4.14
CA MET A 62 -19.20 2.28 3.17
C MET A 62 -18.54 1.68 1.91
N LEU A 63 -17.46 2.31 1.40
CA LEU A 63 -16.71 1.82 0.24
C LEU A 63 -15.97 0.52 0.54
N LEU A 64 -15.38 0.39 1.73
CA LEU A 64 -14.73 -0.85 2.17
C LEU A 64 -15.76 -1.98 2.37
N GLU A 65 -16.89 -1.70 2.99
CA GLU A 65 -17.97 -2.67 3.23
C GLU A 65 -18.60 -3.20 1.94
N CYS A 66 -18.74 -2.38 0.91
CA CYS A 66 -19.27 -2.83 -0.37
C CYS A 66 -18.24 -3.47 -1.30
N GLY A 67 -16.95 -3.54 -0.89
CA GLY A 67 -15.89 -4.17 -1.64
C GLY A 67 -15.40 -3.33 -2.84
N ALA A 68 -15.51 -2.01 -2.76
CA ALA A 68 -15.01 -1.12 -3.80
C ALA A 68 -13.49 -1.29 -4.00
N THR A 69 -13.04 -1.27 -5.24
CA THR A 69 -11.62 -1.36 -5.59
C THR A 69 -10.87 -0.11 -5.16
N ILE A 70 -9.55 -0.20 -5.02
CA ILE A 70 -8.72 0.95 -4.66
C ILE A 70 -8.84 2.09 -5.67
N HIS A 71 -9.01 1.80 -6.94
CA HIS A 71 -9.22 2.81 -7.99
C HIS A 71 -10.55 3.54 -7.82
N GLU A 72 -11.64 2.83 -7.50
CA GLU A 72 -12.95 3.42 -7.24
C GLU A 72 -12.95 4.26 -5.96
N ILE A 73 -12.29 3.77 -4.91
CA ILE A 73 -12.10 4.53 -3.66
C ILE A 73 -11.32 5.81 -3.95
N ASN A 74 -10.21 5.73 -4.70
CA ASN A 74 -9.39 6.88 -5.03
C ASN A 74 -10.13 7.87 -5.95
N THR A 75 -10.96 7.42 -6.88
CA THR A 75 -11.81 8.30 -7.70
C THR A 75 -12.63 9.24 -6.82
N LEU A 76 -13.32 8.70 -5.81
CA LEU A 76 -14.10 9.54 -4.89
C LEU A 76 -13.18 10.41 -4.00
N ARG A 77 -12.11 9.83 -3.43
CA ARG A 77 -11.18 10.55 -2.54
C ARG A 77 -10.54 11.77 -3.20
N LYS A 78 -10.10 11.64 -4.46
CA LYS A 78 -9.47 12.73 -5.21
C LYS A 78 -10.42 13.90 -5.38
N HIS A 79 -11.69 13.65 -5.74
CA HIS A 79 -12.69 14.69 -5.92
C HIS A 79 -13.14 15.37 -4.63
N LEU A 80 -12.91 14.75 -3.48
CA LEU A 80 -13.25 15.31 -2.16
C LEU A 80 -12.06 16.01 -1.48
N SER A 81 -10.86 15.94 -2.09
CA SER A 81 -9.58 16.37 -1.51
C SER A 81 -9.01 17.61 -2.20
N ARG A 82 -8.49 18.55 -1.39
CA ARG A 82 -7.66 19.68 -1.84
C ARG A 82 -6.18 19.34 -1.93
N PHE A 83 -5.82 18.07 -1.68
CA PHE A 83 -4.45 17.58 -1.67
C PHE A 83 -4.20 16.54 -2.78
N SER A 84 -5.09 15.57 -2.91
CA SER A 84 -4.96 14.43 -3.84
C SER A 84 -5.31 14.81 -5.29
N GLY A 85 -5.04 13.90 -6.24
CA GLY A 85 -5.42 14.06 -7.65
C GLY A 85 -4.85 15.32 -8.30
N GLY A 86 -3.59 15.66 -8.01
CA GLY A 86 -2.93 16.86 -8.56
C GLY A 86 -3.28 18.17 -7.85
N SER A 87 -4.20 18.16 -6.87
CA SER A 87 -4.65 19.38 -6.19
C SER A 87 -3.52 20.08 -5.42
N LEU A 88 -2.54 19.35 -4.91
CA LEU A 88 -1.36 19.93 -4.29
C LEU A 88 -0.53 20.73 -5.30
N VAL A 89 -0.36 20.21 -6.51
CA VAL A 89 0.35 20.90 -7.60
C VAL A 89 -0.38 22.17 -8.02
N ARG A 90 -1.69 22.09 -8.17
CA ARG A 90 -2.54 23.26 -8.46
C ARG A 90 -2.41 24.32 -7.36
N ALA A 91 -2.35 23.91 -6.11
CA ALA A 91 -2.16 24.80 -4.96
C ALA A 91 -0.76 25.47 -4.96
N ALA A 92 0.28 24.70 -5.31
CA ALA A 92 1.66 25.20 -5.33
C ALA A 92 2.01 26.08 -6.56
N PHE A 93 1.18 26.04 -7.61
CA PHE A 93 1.47 26.83 -8.82
C PHE A 93 1.51 28.34 -8.50
N PRO A 94 2.54 29.09 -8.95
CA PRO A 94 3.51 28.79 -10.02
C PRO A 94 4.86 28.20 -9.57
N ALA A 95 5.02 27.76 -8.34
CA ALA A 95 6.27 27.14 -7.87
C ALA A 95 6.60 25.83 -8.64
N THR A 96 7.87 25.44 -8.59
CA THR A 96 8.31 24.12 -9.09
C THR A 96 8.06 23.05 -8.03
N VAL A 97 7.50 21.91 -8.43
CA VAL A 97 7.23 20.79 -7.51
C VAL A 97 8.12 19.61 -7.85
N LEU A 98 8.84 19.09 -6.85
CA LEU A 98 9.61 17.85 -6.93
C LEU A 98 9.03 16.82 -5.97
N GLY A 99 8.43 15.77 -6.52
CA GLY A 99 7.94 14.62 -5.77
C GLY A 99 8.99 13.52 -5.67
N LEU A 100 9.39 13.15 -4.44
CA LEU A 100 10.20 11.97 -4.15
C LEU A 100 9.29 10.90 -3.58
N ILE A 101 9.16 9.78 -4.28
CA ILE A 101 8.12 8.79 -4.05
C ILE A 101 8.73 7.43 -3.72
N VAL A 102 8.32 6.84 -2.61
CA VAL A 102 8.55 5.43 -2.28
C VAL A 102 7.24 4.69 -2.52
N SER A 103 7.27 3.73 -3.45
CA SER A 103 6.08 2.98 -3.86
C SER A 103 5.97 1.64 -3.13
N ASP A 104 4.82 1.41 -2.54
CA ASP A 104 4.32 0.12 -2.04
C ASP A 104 3.19 -0.44 -2.94
N VAL A 105 2.86 0.27 -4.02
CA VAL A 105 1.79 -0.08 -4.96
C VAL A 105 2.32 -0.98 -6.07
N VAL A 106 1.60 -2.05 -6.36
CA VAL A 106 1.89 -2.93 -7.49
C VAL A 106 1.80 -2.14 -8.80
N GLY A 107 2.88 -2.15 -9.59
CA GLY A 107 2.94 -1.44 -10.87
C GLY A 107 3.44 0.00 -10.77
N ASP A 108 3.71 0.51 -9.57
CA ASP A 108 4.27 1.84 -9.31
C ASP A 108 3.43 2.99 -9.90
N ASP A 109 2.11 2.81 -9.97
CA ASP A 109 1.20 3.79 -10.54
C ASP A 109 1.09 5.03 -9.64
N LEU A 110 1.69 6.13 -10.11
CA LEU A 110 1.76 7.40 -9.37
C LEU A 110 0.38 8.00 -9.07
N ASP A 111 -0.63 7.65 -9.86
CA ASP A 111 -2.02 8.05 -9.68
C ASP A 111 -2.67 7.37 -8.47
N VAL A 112 -2.19 6.18 -8.12
CA VAL A 112 -2.65 5.39 -6.97
C VAL A 112 -1.88 5.73 -5.70
N ILE A 113 -0.54 5.90 -5.80
CA ILE A 113 0.32 6.22 -4.65
C ILE A 113 -0.13 7.54 -4.02
N ALA A 114 -0.44 7.50 -2.74
CA ALA A 114 -0.95 8.66 -1.98
C ALA A 114 -2.20 9.32 -2.62
N SER A 115 -2.92 8.62 -3.52
CA SER A 115 -3.99 9.17 -4.37
C SER A 115 -3.51 10.32 -5.28
N GLY A 116 -2.27 10.28 -5.75
CA GLY A 116 -1.72 11.14 -6.78
C GLY A 116 -1.65 12.64 -6.48
N PRO A 117 -1.04 13.12 -5.39
CA PRO A 117 -1.01 14.57 -5.08
C PRO A 117 -0.28 15.41 -6.12
N THR A 118 0.69 14.82 -6.83
CA THR A 118 1.58 15.49 -7.79
C THR A 118 1.42 15.02 -9.23
N VAL A 119 0.34 14.29 -9.53
CA VAL A 119 0.00 13.87 -10.89
C VAL A 119 -1.43 14.25 -11.24
N PRO A 120 -1.74 14.49 -12.53
CA PRO A 120 -3.09 14.81 -12.94
C PRO A 120 -4.05 13.65 -12.67
N ASP A 121 -5.30 13.97 -12.35
CA ASP A 121 -6.34 12.97 -12.15
C ASP A 121 -7.06 12.67 -13.49
N PRO A 122 -6.99 11.44 -14.01
CA PRO A 122 -7.72 11.07 -15.21
C PRO A 122 -9.23 10.90 -14.96
N SER A 123 -9.66 10.70 -13.71
CA SER A 123 -11.06 10.48 -13.36
C SER A 123 -11.85 11.80 -13.29
N THR A 124 -13.18 11.70 -13.36
CA THR A 124 -14.11 12.85 -13.42
C THR A 124 -15.23 12.69 -12.40
N PHE A 125 -16.02 13.75 -12.16
CA PHE A 125 -17.26 13.64 -11.37
C PHE A 125 -18.26 12.64 -11.97
N ALA A 126 -18.26 12.44 -13.29
CA ALA A 126 -19.06 11.39 -13.91
C ALA A 126 -18.59 9.98 -13.50
N ASP A 127 -17.29 9.79 -13.29
CA ASP A 127 -16.74 8.54 -12.73
C ASP A 127 -17.16 8.35 -11.27
N CYS A 128 -17.14 9.42 -10.47
CA CYS A 128 -17.69 9.37 -9.11
C CYS A 128 -19.15 8.91 -9.10
N LEU A 129 -19.97 9.46 -10.01
CA LEU A 129 -21.36 9.04 -10.14
C LEU A 129 -21.49 7.55 -10.48
N ARG A 130 -20.67 7.05 -11.43
CA ARG A 130 -20.69 5.62 -11.81
C ARG A 130 -20.37 4.71 -10.62
N VAL A 131 -19.39 5.06 -9.80
CA VAL A 131 -19.08 4.31 -8.57
C VAL A 131 -20.24 4.34 -7.59
N VAL A 132 -20.82 5.51 -7.34
CA VAL A 132 -21.95 5.68 -6.42
C VAL A 132 -23.18 4.86 -6.88
N GLU A 133 -23.47 4.83 -8.17
CA GLU A 133 -24.58 4.06 -8.75
C GLU A 133 -24.30 2.56 -8.73
N HIS A 134 -23.09 2.15 -9.10
CA HIS A 134 -22.67 0.73 -9.12
C HIS A 134 -22.89 0.04 -7.77
N TYR A 135 -22.57 0.71 -6.69
CA TYR A 135 -22.71 0.19 -5.33
C TYR A 135 -24.00 0.60 -4.62
N GLY A 136 -24.89 1.32 -5.30
CA GLY A 136 -26.17 1.77 -4.73
C GLY A 136 -26.02 2.69 -3.53
N LEU A 137 -24.97 3.51 -3.49
CA LEU A 137 -24.61 4.36 -2.34
C LEU A 137 -25.38 5.67 -2.27
N ARG A 138 -26.04 6.07 -3.36
CA ARG A 138 -26.70 7.39 -3.53
C ARG A 138 -27.53 7.85 -2.33
N TRP A 139 -28.30 6.95 -1.75
CA TRP A 139 -29.24 7.26 -0.66
C TRP A 139 -28.67 6.99 0.73
N LYS A 140 -27.47 6.42 0.81
CA LYS A 140 -26.81 6.05 2.08
C LYS A 140 -25.66 6.99 2.42
N MET A 141 -25.06 7.63 1.41
CA MET A 141 -23.91 8.49 1.59
C MET A 141 -24.27 9.82 2.26
N PRO A 142 -23.30 10.45 2.94
CA PRO A 142 -23.50 11.76 3.56
C PRO A 142 -23.93 12.83 2.53
N GLN A 143 -24.86 13.69 2.96
CA GLN A 143 -25.42 14.73 2.10
C GLN A 143 -24.38 15.75 1.62
N SER A 144 -23.37 16.08 2.46
CA SER A 144 -22.28 17.00 2.11
C SER A 144 -21.47 16.45 0.92
N ILE A 145 -21.15 15.16 0.92
CA ILE A 145 -20.41 14.49 -0.14
C ILE A 145 -21.24 14.43 -1.42
N TRP A 146 -22.52 14.05 -1.30
CA TRP A 146 -23.38 14.03 -2.47
C TRP A 146 -23.55 15.41 -3.10
N ALA A 147 -23.78 16.46 -2.29
CA ALA A 147 -23.93 17.83 -2.79
C ALA A 147 -22.67 18.31 -3.53
N HIS A 148 -21.46 17.92 -3.06
CA HIS A 148 -20.20 18.22 -3.70
C HIS A 148 -20.09 17.52 -5.07
N ILE A 149 -20.38 16.20 -5.14
CA ILE A 149 -20.38 15.43 -6.39
C ILE A 149 -21.40 15.99 -7.37
N GLU A 150 -22.65 16.23 -6.92
CA GLU A 150 -23.70 16.82 -7.75
C GLU A 150 -23.32 18.22 -8.25
N GLY A 151 -22.64 19.02 -7.41
CA GLY A 151 -22.05 20.30 -7.80
C GLY A 151 -21.07 20.16 -8.96
N GLY A 152 -20.19 19.15 -8.91
CA GLY A 152 -19.25 18.85 -9.97
C GLY A 152 -19.93 18.42 -11.27
N LEU A 153 -20.92 17.53 -11.19
CA LEU A 153 -21.72 17.10 -12.36
C LEU A 153 -22.46 18.27 -13.04
N GLN A 154 -22.78 19.30 -12.29
CA GLN A 154 -23.46 20.51 -12.77
C GLN A 154 -22.48 21.65 -13.12
N GLY A 155 -21.16 21.42 -13.03
CA GLY A 155 -20.13 22.43 -13.31
C GLY A 155 -20.01 23.55 -12.27
N ARG A 156 -20.63 23.41 -11.09
CA ARG A 156 -20.53 24.38 -9.98
C ARG A 156 -19.27 24.16 -9.11
N THR A 157 -18.83 22.91 -9.00
CA THR A 157 -17.58 22.54 -8.37
C THR A 157 -16.54 22.27 -9.45
N PRO A 158 -15.34 22.88 -9.38
CA PRO A 158 -14.29 22.63 -10.36
C PRO A 158 -13.88 21.15 -10.38
N GLU A 159 -13.55 20.66 -11.57
CA GLU A 159 -12.98 19.33 -11.75
C GLU A 159 -11.59 19.21 -11.10
N THR A 160 -11.20 18.01 -10.74
CA THR A 160 -9.81 17.73 -10.32
C THR A 160 -8.81 18.13 -11.41
N PRO A 161 -7.56 18.48 -11.06
CA PRO A 161 -6.54 18.90 -12.03
C PRO A 161 -6.31 17.89 -13.16
N LYS A 162 -6.36 18.37 -14.41
CA LYS A 162 -6.16 17.55 -15.62
C LYS A 162 -4.78 17.77 -16.23
N ALA A 163 -4.37 16.84 -17.08
CA ALA A 163 -3.01 16.82 -17.65
C ALA A 163 -2.64 18.04 -18.50
N ASP A 164 -3.62 18.76 -19.02
CA ASP A 164 -3.45 19.98 -19.82
C ASP A 164 -3.25 21.26 -18.98
N GLU A 165 -3.39 21.17 -17.65
CA GLU A 165 -3.15 22.33 -16.78
C GLU A 165 -1.67 22.73 -16.77
N PRO A 166 -1.34 24.06 -16.90
CA PRO A 166 0.03 24.57 -16.93
C PRO A 166 0.86 24.18 -15.71
N ALA A 167 0.23 23.95 -14.56
CA ALA A 167 0.88 23.57 -13.32
C ALA A 167 1.72 22.28 -13.45
N PHE A 168 1.28 21.31 -14.26
CA PHE A 168 2.01 20.06 -14.47
C PHE A 168 3.28 20.21 -15.32
N GLY A 169 3.43 21.32 -16.07
CA GLY A 169 4.68 21.65 -16.74
C GLY A 169 5.84 21.97 -15.79
N ARG A 170 5.57 22.21 -14.51
CA ARG A 170 6.56 22.52 -13.47
C ARG A 170 6.70 21.42 -12.41
N VAL A 171 6.27 20.21 -12.73
CA VAL A 171 6.34 19.05 -11.82
C VAL A 171 7.35 18.04 -12.30
N ARG A 172 8.15 17.51 -11.37
CA ARG A 172 8.98 16.34 -11.59
C ARG A 172 8.73 15.33 -10.48
N ASN A 173 8.30 14.13 -10.84
CA ASN A 173 8.17 13.01 -9.92
C ASN A 173 9.35 12.05 -10.11
N VAL A 174 9.94 11.60 -9.00
CA VAL A 174 11.05 10.64 -8.98
C VAL A 174 10.65 9.49 -8.08
N LEU A 175 10.56 8.31 -8.64
CA LEU A 175 10.41 7.07 -7.88
C LEU A 175 11.76 6.72 -7.27
N VAL A 176 11.89 6.93 -5.96
CA VAL A 176 13.16 6.76 -5.21
C VAL A 176 13.37 5.30 -4.84
N ALA A 177 12.29 4.62 -4.47
CA ALA A 177 12.30 3.19 -4.16
C ALA A 177 10.96 2.54 -4.51
N SER A 178 11.03 1.26 -4.90
CA SER A 178 9.87 0.41 -5.16
C SER A 178 10.18 -1.04 -4.80
N VAL A 179 9.14 -1.87 -4.74
CA VAL A 179 9.27 -3.32 -4.55
C VAL A 179 10.18 -3.94 -5.62
N LYS A 180 10.05 -3.50 -6.87
CA LYS A 180 10.90 -3.97 -7.98
C LYS A 180 12.37 -3.65 -7.74
N GLN A 181 12.71 -2.41 -7.41
CA GLN A 181 14.09 -2.00 -7.13
C GLN A 181 14.68 -2.73 -5.94
N ALA A 182 13.88 -2.95 -4.88
CA ALA A 182 14.33 -3.72 -3.72
C ALA A 182 14.65 -5.17 -4.09
N LEU A 183 13.83 -5.81 -4.93
CA LEU A 183 14.08 -7.18 -5.40
C LEU A 183 15.28 -7.26 -6.34
N GLU A 184 15.48 -6.28 -7.20
CA GLU A 184 16.67 -6.20 -8.08
C GLU A 184 17.95 -6.08 -7.23
N ALA A 185 17.97 -5.20 -6.24
CA ALA A 185 19.09 -5.07 -5.31
C ALA A 185 19.33 -6.35 -4.49
N ALA A 186 18.27 -7.02 -4.05
CA ALA A 186 18.37 -8.32 -3.37
C ALA A 186 18.92 -9.41 -4.29
N ALA A 187 18.55 -9.41 -5.58
CA ALA A 187 19.07 -10.35 -6.57
C ALA A 187 20.57 -10.14 -6.80
N ASP A 188 21.01 -8.88 -6.93
CA ASP A 188 22.43 -8.55 -7.09
C ASP A 188 23.24 -9.01 -5.86
N GLU A 189 22.71 -8.80 -4.64
CA GLU A 189 23.37 -9.24 -3.42
C GLU A 189 23.41 -10.76 -3.32
N ALA A 190 22.33 -11.47 -3.63
CA ALA A 190 22.30 -12.93 -3.67
C ALA A 190 23.35 -13.49 -4.63
N ALA A 191 23.50 -12.89 -5.83
CA ALA A 191 24.54 -13.29 -6.78
C ALA A 191 25.94 -13.09 -6.23
N ARG A 192 26.19 -11.98 -5.51
CA ARG A 192 27.49 -11.73 -4.84
C ARG A 192 27.79 -12.74 -3.72
N CYS A 193 26.74 -13.23 -3.06
CA CYS A 193 26.84 -14.30 -2.06
C CYS A 193 26.94 -15.72 -2.66
N GLY A 194 27.01 -15.86 -3.97
CA GLY A 194 27.17 -17.15 -4.67
C GLY A 194 25.88 -17.92 -4.92
N PHE A 195 24.72 -17.26 -4.77
CA PHE A 195 23.43 -17.82 -5.16
C PHE A 195 23.11 -17.54 -6.62
N VAL A 196 22.20 -18.32 -7.22
CA VAL A 196 21.56 -18.00 -8.48
C VAL A 196 20.22 -17.33 -8.20
N PRO A 197 20.09 -16.00 -8.35
CA PRO A 197 18.86 -15.29 -8.05
C PRO A 197 17.80 -15.53 -9.12
N ARG A 198 16.54 -15.58 -8.69
CA ARG A 198 15.37 -15.63 -9.56
C ARG A 198 14.24 -14.81 -8.93
N ILE A 199 13.85 -13.71 -9.56
CA ILE A 199 12.67 -12.94 -9.16
C ILE A 199 11.43 -13.66 -9.72
N LEU A 200 10.58 -14.13 -8.82
CA LEU A 200 9.32 -14.82 -9.12
C LEU A 200 8.21 -13.83 -9.47
N THR A 201 8.07 -12.79 -8.66
CA THR A 201 7.05 -11.76 -8.82
C THR A 201 7.39 -10.50 -8.06
N THR A 202 6.96 -9.35 -8.58
CA THR A 202 6.97 -8.04 -7.92
C THR A 202 5.57 -7.62 -7.45
N ALA A 203 4.58 -8.52 -7.61
CA ALA A 203 3.16 -8.24 -7.43
C ALA A 203 2.48 -9.31 -6.55
N MET A 204 3.22 -9.82 -5.55
CA MET A 204 2.70 -10.81 -4.61
C MET A 204 1.50 -10.21 -3.85
N SER A 205 0.38 -10.94 -3.81
CA SER A 205 -0.85 -10.49 -3.16
C SER A 205 -1.65 -11.69 -2.63
N GLY A 206 -2.71 -11.39 -1.89
CA GLY A 206 -3.61 -12.39 -1.31
C GLY A 206 -3.28 -12.74 0.13
N GLU A 207 -3.91 -13.77 0.65
CA GLU A 207 -3.77 -14.22 2.04
C GLU A 207 -2.35 -14.77 2.30
N ALA A 208 -1.66 -14.24 3.30
CA ALA A 208 -0.26 -14.54 3.62
C ALA A 208 0.00 -16.05 3.75
N ARG A 209 -0.90 -16.79 4.41
CA ARG A 209 -0.79 -18.22 4.57
C ARG A 209 -0.79 -18.98 3.24
N ARG A 210 -1.72 -18.64 2.33
CA ARG A 210 -1.80 -19.27 1.01
C ARG A 210 -0.61 -18.91 0.13
N THR A 211 -0.14 -17.67 0.25
CA THR A 211 1.06 -17.22 -0.45
C THR A 211 2.29 -18.01 0.02
N ALA A 212 2.43 -18.29 1.31
CA ALA A 212 3.49 -19.15 1.82
C ALA A 212 3.45 -20.57 1.21
N GLU A 213 2.26 -21.20 1.17
CA GLU A 213 2.06 -22.51 0.54
C GLU A 213 2.54 -22.50 -0.94
N GLN A 214 2.19 -21.45 -1.69
CA GLN A 214 2.59 -21.28 -3.09
C GLN A 214 4.11 -21.11 -3.23
N LEU A 215 4.73 -20.28 -2.37
CA LEU A 215 6.18 -20.05 -2.39
C LEU A 215 6.96 -21.32 -2.04
N VAL A 216 6.51 -22.09 -1.04
CA VAL A 216 7.13 -23.38 -0.70
C VAL A 216 6.99 -24.37 -1.85
N ALA A 217 5.81 -24.45 -2.48
CA ALA A 217 5.62 -25.31 -3.65
C ALA A 217 6.52 -24.93 -4.82
N GLU A 218 6.75 -23.61 -5.05
CA GLU A 218 7.68 -23.13 -6.07
C GLU A 218 9.13 -23.48 -5.73
N ALA A 219 9.52 -23.34 -4.45
CA ALA A 219 10.84 -23.71 -3.96
C ALA A 219 11.11 -25.21 -4.15
N ARG A 220 10.14 -26.07 -3.83
CA ARG A 220 10.23 -27.54 -4.07
C ARG A 220 10.43 -27.83 -5.56
N ARG A 221 9.67 -27.19 -6.44
CA ARG A 221 9.81 -27.37 -7.91
C ARG A 221 11.21 -26.93 -8.39
N ALA A 222 11.69 -25.80 -7.89
CA ALA A 222 12.99 -25.28 -8.23
C ALA A 222 14.11 -26.21 -7.71
N GLN A 223 14.01 -26.70 -6.47
CA GLN A 223 14.95 -27.63 -5.87
C GLN A 223 15.02 -28.96 -6.64
N ALA A 224 13.89 -29.50 -7.07
CA ALA A 224 13.84 -30.74 -7.85
C ALA A 224 14.58 -30.65 -9.20
N GLY A 225 14.81 -29.45 -9.71
CA GLY A 225 15.59 -29.20 -10.91
C GLY A 225 17.12 -29.10 -10.70
N LEU A 226 17.59 -29.03 -9.45
CA LEU A 226 19.00 -28.87 -9.11
C LEU A 226 19.74 -30.23 -9.16
N ARG A 227 20.99 -30.18 -9.58
CA ARG A 227 21.93 -31.32 -9.59
C ARG A 227 22.95 -31.17 -8.46
N PRO A 228 23.55 -32.28 -7.98
CA PRO A 228 24.66 -32.18 -7.06
C PRO A 228 25.80 -31.31 -7.63
N GLY A 229 26.18 -30.27 -6.89
CA GLY A 229 27.21 -29.31 -7.28
C GLY A 229 26.69 -28.03 -7.95
N ASP A 230 25.39 -27.93 -8.25
CA ASP A 230 24.80 -26.67 -8.70
C ASP A 230 24.84 -25.63 -7.56
N ALA A 231 25.00 -24.36 -7.92
CA ALA A 231 24.90 -23.27 -6.96
C ALA A 231 23.48 -23.18 -6.38
N PRO A 232 23.33 -22.80 -5.10
CA PRO A 232 22.04 -22.67 -4.47
C PRO A 232 21.19 -21.56 -5.16
N LEU A 233 19.88 -21.78 -5.20
CA LEU A 233 18.94 -20.78 -5.73
C LEU A 233 18.52 -19.80 -4.64
N CYS A 234 18.36 -18.54 -5.01
CA CYS A 234 17.66 -17.52 -4.22
C CYS A 234 16.39 -17.10 -4.96
N LEU A 235 15.23 -17.57 -4.49
CA LEU A 235 13.95 -17.21 -5.05
C LEU A 235 13.45 -15.95 -4.33
N LEU A 236 13.16 -14.90 -5.09
CA LEU A 236 12.76 -13.59 -4.59
C LEU A 236 11.33 -13.29 -5.01
N ALA A 237 10.52 -12.86 -4.06
CA ALA A 237 9.14 -12.42 -4.33
C ALA A 237 8.82 -11.19 -3.48
N GLY A 238 8.11 -10.23 -4.04
CA GLY A 238 7.72 -9.01 -3.33
C GLY A 238 6.31 -8.57 -3.71
N GLY A 239 5.73 -7.79 -2.83
CA GLY A 239 4.36 -7.30 -2.94
C GLY A 239 3.73 -7.11 -1.56
N GLU A 240 2.41 -7.13 -1.48
CA GLU A 240 1.68 -6.90 -0.25
C GLU A 240 0.58 -7.96 -0.03
N THR A 241 0.80 -8.82 0.97
CA THR A 241 -0.18 -9.83 1.37
C THR A 241 -1.12 -9.29 2.45
N THR A 242 -2.24 -9.97 2.64
CA THR A 242 -3.23 -9.68 3.67
C THR A 242 -3.27 -10.79 4.72
N VAL A 243 -3.83 -10.48 5.90
CA VAL A 243 -4.08 -11.44 6.97
C VAL A 243 -5.52 -11.31 7.43
N THR A 244 -6.23 -12.44 7.47
CA THR A 244 -7.54 -12.51 8.11
C THR A 244 -7.37 -12.77 9.61
N ILE A 245 -7.66 -11.78 10.43
CA ILE A 245 -7.54 -11.87 11.89
C ILE A 245 -8.58 -12.87 12.43
N ARG A 246 -8.11 -13.92 13.13
CA ARG A 246 -8.98 -14.96 13.72
C ARG A 246 -8.81 -15.15 15.23
N GLY A 247 -7.76 -14.62 15.83
CA GLY A 247 -7.43 -14.73 17.25
C GLY A 247 -7.10 -13.37 17.86
N SER A 248 -6.58 -13.40 19.08
CA SER A 248 -6.21 -12.20 19.87
C SER A 248 -4.69 -12.01 20.01
N GLY A 249 -3.89 -12.80 19.31
CA GLY A 249 -2.44 -12.73 19.35
C GLY A 249 -1.88 -11.47 18.68
N LYS A 250 -0.59 -11.25 18.83
CA LYS A 250 0.15 -10.18 18.14
C LYS A 250 1.00 -10.78 17.04
N GLY A 251 1.05 -10.17 15.89
CA GLY A 251 1.84 -10.60 14.74
C GLY A 251 1.51 -9.72 13.54
N GLY A 252 2.06 -10.08 12.38
CA GLY A 252 1.78 -9.43 11.12
C GLY A 252 1.79 -10.44 9.97
N ARG A 253 1.62 -9.94 8.76
CA ARG A 253 1.54 -10.76 7.54
C ARG A 253 2.82 -11.55 7.24
N ASN A 254 3.98 -10.97 7.54
CA ASN A 254 5.27 -11.62 7.31
C ASN A 254 5.52 -12.75 8.32
N GLN A 255 5.19 -12.53 9.59
CA GLN A 255 5.24 -13.57 10.63
C GLN A 255 4.25 -14.68 10.34
N GLU A 256 3.01 -14.34 9.91
CA GLU A 256 2.00 -15.32 9.49
C GLU A 256 2.49 -16.17 8.31
N MET A 257 3.13 -15.53 7.32
CA MET A 257 3.70 -16.21 6.16
C MET A 257 4.85 -17.15 6.57
N ALA A 258 5.75 -16.70 7.45
CA ALA A 258 6.86 -17.51 7.95
C ALA A 258 6.36 -18.74 8.76
N LEU A 259 5.33 -18.55 9.60
CA LEU A 259 4.74 -19.66 10.35
C LEU A 259 4.06 -20.66 9.44
N ALA A 260 3.29 -20.19 8.46
CA ALA A 260 2.66 -21.07 7.47
C ALA A 260 3.72 -21.85 6.67
N ALA A 261 4.80 -21.20 6.28
CA ALA A 261 5.92 -21.86 5.63
C ALA A 261 6.59 -22.91 6.52
N THR A 262 6.76 -22.66 7.83
CA THR A 262 7.27 -23.66 8.78
C THR A 262 6.40 -24.92 8.81
N LEU A 263 5.08 -24.77 8.75
CA LEU A 263 4.15 -25.89 8.69
C LEU A 263 4.26 -26.66 7.37
N GLU A 264 4.38 -25.95 6.26
CA GLU A 264 4.51 -26.54 4.93
C GLU A 264 5.87 -27.23 4.72
N LEU A 265 6.95 -26.64 5.21
CA LEU A 265 8.31 -27.18 5.09
C LEU A 265 8.54 -28.44 5.93
N ALA A 266 7.74 -28.68 6.95
CA ALA A 266 7.73 -29.80 7.89
C ALA A 266 8.94 -30.77 7.83
N ASP A 267 9.00 -31.59 6.78
CA ASP A 267 10.00 -32.63 6.55
C ASP A 267 10.96 -32.30 5.38
N ASP A 268 10.81 -31.15 4.73
CA ASP A 268 11.69 -30.72 3.65
C ASP A 268 13.09 -30.40 4.19
N ARG A 269 14.09 -30.59 3.34
CA ARG A 269 15.48 -30.25 3.65
C ARG A 269 16.08 -29.34 2.58
N GLY A 270 16.84 -28.35 3.03
CA GLY A 270 17.55 -27.44 2.13
C GLY A 270 16.64 -26.39 1.45
N ILE A 271 15.47 -26.15 2.05
CA ILE A 271 14.60 -25.02 1.69
C ILE A 271 14.39 -24.18 2.94
N ASP A 272 14.77 -22.93 2.87
CA ASP A 272 14.58 -21.95 3.92
C ASP A 272 13.82 -20.74 3.36
N LEU A 273 12.99 -20.09 4.16
CA LEU A 273 12.18 -18.94 3.75
C LEU A 273 12.32 -17.81 4.77
N ILE A 274 12.50 -16.60 4.25
CA ILE A 274 12.53 -15.36 5.04
C ILE A 274 11.44 -14.44 4.52
N CYS A 275 10.60 -13.94 5.42
CA CYS A 275 9.54 -12.97 5.13
C CYS A 275 9.79 -11.72 5.95
N VAL A 276 9.94 -10.57 5.30
CA VAL A 276 10.24 -9.30 5.97
C VAL A 276 9.47 -8.12 5.39
N GLY A 277 9.06 -7.21 6.25
CA GLY A 277 8.59 -5.89 5.86
C GLY A 277 9.78 -4.96 5.60
N THR A 278 9.82 -4.30 4.45
CA THR A 278 10.91 -3.39 4.07
C THR A 278 10.95 -2.10 4.89
N ASP A 279 9.87 -1.79 5.59
CA ASP A 279 9.74 -0.69 6.55
C ASP A 279 10.27 -1.05 7.96
N GLY A 280 10.67 -2.34 8.17
CA GLY A 280 11.22 -2.82 9.43
C GLY A 280 10.16 -3.16 10.48
N THR A 281 8.87 -3.20 10.11
CA THR A 281 7.78 -3.53 11.02
C THR A 281 6.87 -4.62 10.44
N ASP A 282 6.19 -5.38 11.31
CA ASP A 282 5.22 -6.37 10.91
C ASP A 282 4.05 -6.44 11.90
N GLY A 283 2.94 -5.76 11.55
CA GLY A 283 1.80 -5.59 12.43
C GLY A 283 2.15 -4.83 13.72
N PRO A 284 1.44 -5.09 14.83
CA PRO A 284 1.66 -4.40 16.11
C PRO A 284 2.81 -5.03 16.92
N THR A 285 3.92 -5.40 16.27
CA THR A 285 5.10 -6.03 16.88
C THR A 285 6.37 -5.21 16.65
N ASP A 286 7.44 -5.54 17.35
CA ASP A 286 8.79 -5.01 17.18
C ASP A 286 9.65 -5.82 16.20
N ALA A 287 9.04 -6.81 15.52
CA ALA A 287 9.69 -7.62 14.51
C ALA A 287 9.45 -7.05 13.10
N ALA A 288 10.43 -7.17 12.23
CA ALA A 288 10.27 -6.85 10.80
C ALA A 288 9.60 -8.00 10.01
N GLY A 289 9.49 -9.17 10.61
CA GLY A 289 8.92 -10.37 9.98
C GLY A 289 9.35 -11.65 10.66
N GLY A 290 9.53 -12.71 9.88
CA GLY A 290 9.93 -14.02 10.39
C GLY A 290 10.66 -14.85 9.35
N TYR A 291 11.22 -15.95 9.81
CA TYR A 291 11.86 -16.95 8.95
C TYR A 291 11.40 -18.36 9.30
N ALA A 292 11.48 -19.25 8.33
CA ALA A 292 11.17 -20.66 8.45
C ALA A 292 12.34 -21.47 7.90
N PHE A 293 12.97 -22.26 8.75
CA PHE A 293 14.05 -23.15 8.36
C PHE A 293 13.59 -24.61 8.36
N SER A 294 14.25 -25.42 7.54
CA SER A 294 14.10 -26.86 7.57
C SER A 294 14.31 -27.41 8.96
N GLY A 295 13.31 -28.13 9.49
CA GLY A 295 13.35 -28.75 10.83
C GLY A 295 12.82 -27.89 11.98
N ASP A 296 12.38 -26.65 11.74
CA ASP A 296 11.81 -25.77 12.77
C ASP A 296 10.53 -26.36 13.37
N LEU A 297 9.70 -27.04 12.57
CA LEU A 297 8.50 -27.71 13.09
C LEU A 297 8.85 -28.76 14.17
N ALA A 298 9.93 -29.53 13.98
CA ALA A 298 10.40 -30.49 14.98
C ALA A 298 10.90 -29.79 16.25
N ARG A 299 11.59 -28.66 16.11
CA ARG A 299 12.08 -27.84 17.24
C ARG A 299 10.90 -27.27 18.04
N LEU A 300 9.88 -26.72 17.37
CA LEU A 300 8.69 -26.18 18.01
C LEU A 300 7.95 -27.24 18.80
N ARG A 301 7.77 -28.46 18.24
CA ARG A 301 7.17 -29.60 18.96
C ARG A 301 7.98 -30.02 20.18
N ALA A 302 9.30 -30.01 20.08
CA ALA A 302 10.18 -30.39 21.19
C ALA A 302 10.08 -29.46 22.41
N ILE A 303 9.70 -28.20 22.20
CA ILE A 303 9.46 -27.22 23.28
C ILE A 303 7.96 -27.11 23.64
N GLY A 304 7.11 -28.04 23.18
CA GLY A 304 5.69 -28.08 23.51
C GLY A 304 4.80 -27.10 22.74
N LEU A 305 5.31 -26.50 21.68
CA LEU A 305 4.50 -25.65 20.80
C LEU A 305 3.88 -26.48 19.67
N HIS A 306 2.60 -26.33 19.47
CA HIS A 306 1.80 -27.05 18.46
C HIS A 306 1.17 -26.05 17.46
N PRO A 307 1.89 -25.58 16.45
CA PRO A 307 1.42 -24.53 15.56
C PRO A 307 0.10 -24.80 14.85
N LYS A 308 -0.26 -26.07 14.63
CA LYS A 308 -1.56 -26.45 14.02
C LYS A 308 -2.76 -26.23 14.93
N GLU A 309 -2.54 -26.23 16.24
CA GLU A 309 -3.59 -26.09 17.27
C GLU A 309 -3.75 -24.63 17.72
N SER A 310 -2.76 -23.79 17.40
CA SER A 310 -2.83 -22.36 17.66
C SER A 310 -3.45 -21.67 16.44
N PRO A 311 -4.72 -21.20 16.53
CA PRO A 311 -5.28 -20.43 15.42
C PRO A 311 -4.45 -19.17 15.26
N VAL A 312 -3.72 -19.14 14.16
CA VAL A 312 -2.87 -18.02 13.83
C VAL A 312 -3.76 -16.90 13.32
N SER A 313 -3.85 -15.88 14.09
CA SER A 313 -4.12 -14.55 13.66
C SER A 313 -3.35 -13.68 14.61
N TYR A 314 -2.31 -13.12 14.09
CA TYR A 314 -1.22 -12.55 14.86
C TYR A 314 -0.64 -13.60 15.82
N THR A 315 0.43 -14.19 15.40
CA THR A 315 1.16 -15.29 16.05
C THR A 315 1.25 -15.14 17.56
N HIS A 316 0.72 -16.10 18.28
CA HIS A 316 1.21 -16.41 19.61
C HIS A 316 2.31 -17.45 19.46
N LEU A 317 3.53 -17.00 19.39
CA LEU A 317 4.73 -17.76 19.70
C LEU A 317 5.60 -16.94 20.63
#